data_608af11a1ad6dac98e8e0aaa8faf9687
#
_entry.id   608af11a1ad6dac98e8e0aaa8faf9687
#
_cell.length_a   1.000
_cell.length_b   1.000
_cell.length_c   1.000
_cell.angle_alpha   90.00
_cell.angle_beta   90.00
_cell.angle_gamma   90.00
#
_symmetry.space_group_name_H-M   'P 1'
#
loop_
_entity.id
_entity.type
_entity.pdbx_description
1 polymer ?
#
loop_
_entity_poly.entity_id
_entity_poly.type
_entity_poly.pdbx_seq_one_letter_code
_entity_poly.pdbx_strand_id
1 'polypeptide(L)'
;MRGQARSQAQVVVSPSAGKYFLLNASPDLRTQILSASLLNPAQPLRHTPIVGVILTSADVDSVIGLLHLREFQPLQIYATPSIRRILLEDNRVFRVLDRANPPAVWRDVATNTWISLDSGNSSSEETSMRFRMVPLGGAYPDYVSEELRRTLPADEAVMGLVLSQGKKQMFYAPTLPGRSEEWKDWVRSSDLSLVDGTFWDENELIAAGVGTKTAREIGHVPLSGADGMLAQCNFAERGRRVLIHINNTNPILDEESPEGREVRDAGWEIAYDGMNFDV
;
A
#
# COMPACT_ATOMS: atom_id res chain seq x y z
N MET A 1 -26.05 -2.02 -4.51
CA MET A 1 -24.74 -1.70 -5.09
C MET A 1 -24.67 -2.22 -6.51
N ARG A 2 -24.37 -1.38 -7.49
CA ARG A 2 -24.22 -1.75 -8.91
C ARG A 2 -22.75 -1.70 -9.36
N GLY A 3 -21.81 -1.68 -8.44
CA GLY A 3 -20.38 -1.64 -8.75
C GLY A 3 -19.78 -3.03 -8.93
N GLN A 4 -18.64 -3.09 -9.61
CA GLN A 4 -17.82 -4.30 -9.68
C GLN A 4 -17.27 -4.62 -8.28
N ALA A 5 -17.35 -5.88 -7.85
CA ALA A 5 -16.73 -6.33 -6.61
C ALA A 5 -15.21 -6.13 -6.67
N ARG A 6 -14.63 -5.61 -5.59
CA ARG A 6 -13.19 -5.40 -5.44
C ARG A 6 -12.71 -6.11 -4.19
N SER A 7 -11.54 -6.71 -4.26
CA SER A 7 -10.83 -7.20 -3.09
C SER A 7 -10.14 -6.06 -2.34
N GLN A 8 -9.62 -6.33 -1.16
CA GLN A 8 -8.80 -5.38 -0.38
C GLN A 8 -7.58 -4.90 -1.19
N ALA A 9 -7.13 -3.67 -0.94
CA ALA A 9 -6.04 -3.07 -1.68
C ALA A 9 -4.75 -3.91 -1.61
N GLN A 10 -4.27 -4.35 -2.77
CA GLN A 10 -3.04 -5.11 -2.92
C GLN A 10 -2.37 -4.74 -4.23
N VAL A 11 -1.08 -4.44 -4.18
CA VAL A 11 -0.29 -4.12 -5.36
C VAL A 11 0.90 -5.07 -5.47
N VAL A 12 1.24 -5.45 -6.69
CA VAL A 12 2.40 -6.28 -7.01
C VAL A 12 3.30 -5.51 -7.94
N VAL A 13 4.60 -5.46 -7.64
CA VAL A 13 5.61 -4.86 -8.51
C VAL A 13 6.64 -5.91 -8.93
N SER A 14 7.16 -5.79 -10.15
CA SER A 14 8.13 -6.72 -10.72
C SER A 14 9.37 -5.96 -11.19
N PRO A 15 10.50 -6.07 -10.47
CA PRO A 15 11.77 -5.49 -10.93
C PRO A 15 12.35 -6.24 -12.14
N SER A 16 12.01 -7.52 -12.28
CA SER A 16 12.45 -8.38 -13.38
C SER A 16 11.51 -9.57 -13.53
N ALA A 17 11.48 -10.15 -14.71
CA ALA A 17 10.61 -11.29 -15.03
C ALA A 17 10.73 -12.43 -13.97
N GLY A 18 9.60 -12.88 -13.45
CA GLY A 18 9.52 -13.98 -12.49
C GLY A 18 9.89 -13.64 -11.04
N LYS A 19 10.14 -12.37 -10.72
CA LYS A 19 10.36 -11.89 -9.34
C LYS A 19 9.34 -10.82 -9.00
N TYR A 20 8.57 -11.05 -7.95
CA TYR A 20 7.48 -10.15 -7.55
C TYR A 20 7.64 -9.74 -6.10
N PHE A 21 7.39 -8.45 -5.84
CA PHE A 21 7.26 -7.89 -4.51
C PHE A 21 5.83 -7.44 -4.29
N LEU A 22 5.28 -7.77 -3.14
CA LEU A 22 3.98 -7.28 -2.69
C LEU A 22 4.17 -5.94 -1.98
N LEU A 23 3.33 -4.97 -2.30
CA LEU A 23 3.19 -3.74 -1.51
C LEU A 23 2.03 -3.97 -0.54
N ASN A 24 2.36 -4.12 0.75
CA ASN A 24 1.50 -4.64 1.80
C ASN A 24 1.10 -6.13 1.61
N ALA A 25 0.30 -6.65 2.53
CA ALA A 25 -0.21 -8.01 2.49
C ALA A 25 -1.67 -8.02 2.98
N SER A 26 -2.60 -7.88 2.04
CA SER A 26 -4.03 -7.71 2.32
C SER A 26 -4.67 -8.97 2.92
N PRO A 27 -5.81 -8.84 3.61
CA PRO A 27 -6.60 -9.99 4.09
C PRO A 27 -6.99 -10.97 2.97
N ASP A 28 -7.18 -10.47 1.75
CA ASP A 28 -7.60 -11.25 0.57
C ASP A 28 -6.42 -11.88 -0.19
N LEU A 29 -5.18 -11.75 0.31
CA LEU A 29 -3.94 -12.12 -0.38
C LEU A 29 -4.00 -13.54 -0.97
N ARG A 30 -4.56 -14.51 -0.25
CA ARG A 30 -4.68 -15.88 -0.76
C ARG A 30 -5.50 -15.94 -2.05
N THR A 31 -6.65 -15.29 -2.06
CA THR A 31 -7.52 -15.24 -3.24
C THR A 31 -6.86 -14.49 -4.39
N GLN A 32 -6.19 -13.39 -4.07
CA GLN A 32 -5.47 -12.56 -5.04
C GLN A 32 -4.31 -13.31 -5.70
N ILE A 33 -3.54 -14.09 -4.94
CA ILE A 33 -2.49 -14.97 -5.50
C ILE A 33 -3.11 -16.02 -6.45
N LEU A 34 -4.21 -16.64 -6.06
CA LEU A 34 -4.84 -17.68 -6.87
C LEU A 34 -5.47 -17.15 -8.17
N SER A 35 -5.95 -15.91 -8.17
CA SER A 35 -6.56 -15.27 -9.35
C SER A 35 -5.53 -14.64 -10.29
N ALA A 36 -4.33 -14.30 -9.79
CA ALA A 36 -3.28 -13.65 -10.57
C ALA A 36 -2.35 -14.70 -11.22
N SER A 37 -2.52 -14.99 -12.49
CA SER A 37 -1.72 -16.01 -13.22
C SER A 37 -0.21 -15.75 -13.13
N LEU A 38 0.22 -14.50 -13.07
CA LEU A 38 1.64 -14.10 -12.91
C LEU A 38 2.26 -14.56 -11.58
N LEU A 39 1.45 -14.79 -10.55
CA LEU A 39 1.89 -15.27 -9.25
C LEU A 39 1.81 -16.81 -9.11
N ASN A 40 1.35 -17.50 -10.14
CA ASN A 40 1.31 -18.95 -10.12
C ASN A 40 2.71 -19.56 -10.09
N PRO A 41 2.91 -20.64 -9.32
CA PRO A 41 4.19 -21.35 -9.28
C PRO A 41 4.61 -21.83 -10.67
N ALA A 42 5.82 -21.48 -11.10
CA ALA A 42 6.40 -21.96 -12.35
C ALA A 42 6.94 -23.41 -12.25
N GLN A 43 7.07 -23.94 -11.04
CA GLN A 43 7.57 -25.29 -10.75
C GLN A 43 6.58 -26.06 -9.88
N PRO A 44 6.54 -27.44 -9.98
CA PRO A 44 5.43 -28.22 -9.45
C PRO A 44 5.37 -28.32 -7.93
N LEU A 45 6.41 -28.01 -7.17
CA LEU A 45 6.42 -28.19 -5.72
C LEU A 45 6.99 -26.97 -5.00
N ARG A 46 6.17 -26.37 -4.11
CA ARG A 46 6.57 -25.32 -3.16
C ARG A 46 7.42 -24.20 -3.78
N HIS A 47 7.06 -23.76 -4.96
CA HIS A 47 7.66 -22.60 -5.60
C HIS A 47 6.71 -21.41 -5.50
N THR A 48 7.25 -20.23 -5.22
CA THR A 48 6.53 -18.96 -5.35
C THR A 48 7.40 -17.95 -6.08
N PRO A 49 6.86 -17.18 -7.01
CA PRO A 49 7.58 -16.07 -7.62
C PRO A 49 7.61 -14.81 -6.72
N ILE A 50 6.88 -14.83 -5.59
CA ILE A 50 6.89 -13.75 -4.61
C ILE A 50 8.17 -13.85 -3.79
N VAL A 51 9.06 -12.87 -3.93
CA VAL A 51 10.38 -12.84 -3.27
C VAL A 51 10.41 -11.90 -2.07
N GLY A 52 9.45 -11.00 -1.94
CA GLY A 52 9.40 -10.09 -0.81
C GLY A 52 8.08 -9.35 -0.66
N VAL A 53 7.95 -8.70 0.50
CA VAL A 53 6.83 -7.82 0.86
C VAL A 53 7.40 -6.52 1.41
N ILE A 54 6.81 -5.39 1.05
CA ILE A 54 7.16 -4.06 1.57
C ILE A 54 5.94 -3.54 2.32
N LEU A 55 6.07 -3.30 3.63
CA LEU A 55 4.97 -2.89 4.49
C LEU A 55 4.98 -1.38 4.70
N THR A 56 3.84 -0.72 4.47
CA THR A 56 3.70 0.74 4.64
C THR A 56 3.15 1.13 6.01
N SER A 57 2.49 0.22 6.70
CA SER A 57 1.95 0.44 8.05
C SER A 57 1.82 -0.91 8.78
N ALA A 58 1.44 -0.86 10.06
CA ALA A 58 1.09 -2.03 10.83
C ALA A 58 -0.43 -2.31 10.86
N ASP A 59 -1.23 -1.60 10.05
CA ASP A 59 -2.68 -1.81 9.98
C ASP A 59 -3.01 -3.24 9.56
N VAL A 60 -4.09 -3.78 10.13
CA VAL A 60 -4.47 -5.20 9.93
C VAL A 60 -4.65 -5.53 8.45
N ASP A 61 -5.26 -4.63 7.69
CA ASP A 61 -5.47 -4.78 6.25
C ASP A 61 -4.18 -4.69 5.42
N SER A 62 -3.12 -4.12 5.97
CA SER A 62 -1.79 -4.05 5.36
C SER A 62 -0.89 -5.24 5.69
N VAL A 63 -1.17 -6.00 6.79
CA VAL A 63 -0.20 -6.98 7.29
C VAL A 63 -0.73 -8.40 7.47
N ILE A 64 -2.06 -8.58 7.68
CA ILE A 64 -2.58 -9.89 8.08
C ILE A 64 -2.37 -11.00 7.03
N GLY A 65 -2.31 -10.62 5.76
CA GLY A 65 -2.01 -11.52 4.65
C GLY A 65 -0.64 -12.17 4.71
N LEU A 66 0.33 -11.60 5.45
CA LEU A 66 1.64 -12.23 5.68
C LEU A 66 1.52 -13.65 6.22
N LEU A 67 0.47 -13.96 6.98
CA LEU A 67 0.24 -15.29 7.53
C LEU A 67 -0.01 -16.35 6.45
N HIS A 68 -0.41 -15.94 5.24
CA HIS A 68 -0.55 -16.83 4.08
C HIS A 68 0.79 -17.17 3.44
N LEU A 69 1.86 -16.41 3.71
CA LEU A 69 3.21 -16.63 3.17
C LEU A 69 4.10 -17.51 4.06
N ARG A 70 3.55 -18.18 5.07
CA ARG A 70 4.27 -19.06 6.01
C ARG A 70 4.71 -20.42 5.44
N GLU A 71 4.63 -20.61 4.14
CA GLU A 71 4.74 -21.92 3.47
C GLU A 71 6.20 -22.37 3.22
N PHE A 72 7.13 -21.96 4.07
CA PHE A 72 8.55 -22.37 4.01
C PHE A 72 9.27 -21.97 2.73
N GLN A 73 8.96 -20.78 2.22
CA GLN A 73 9.64 -20.17 1.08
C GLN A 73 10.59 -19.07 1.54
N PRO A 74 11.72 -18.84 0.84
CA PRO A 74 12.54 -17.66 1.09
C PRO A 74 11.69 -16.39 0.88
N LEU A 75 11.58 -15.58 1.91
CA LEU A 75 10.79 -14.35 1.87
C LEU A 75 11.57 -13.21 2.52
N GLN A 76 11.62 -12.05 1.88
CA GLN A 76 12.14 -10.83 2.48
C GLN A 76 10.98 -9.92 2.87
N ILE A 77 11.00 -9.39 4.09
CA ILE A 77 9.97 -8.47 4.57
C ILE A 77 10.65 -7.16 4.93
N TYR A 78 10.34 -6.13 4.16
CA TYR A 78 10.85 -4.77 4.34
C TYR A 78 9.84 -3.96 5.14
N ALA A 79 10.28 -3.39 6.24
CA ALA A 79 9.45 -2.60 7.13
C ALA A 79 10.30 -1.57 7.88
N THR A 80 9.68 -0.51 8.40
CA THR A 80 10.37 0.32 9.39
C THR A 80 10.65 -0.48 10.67
N PRO A 81 11.66 -0.10 11.47
CA PRO A 81 11.89 -0.74 12.78
C PRO A 81 10.64 -0.79 13.64
N SER A 82 9.82 0.26 13.62
CA SER A 82 8.57 0.33 14.39
C SER A 82 7.54 -0.72 13.94
N ILE A 83 7.28 -0.81 12.64
CA ILE A 83 6.34 -1.81 12.09
C ILE A 83 6.82 -3.23 12.46
N ARG A 84 8.12 -3.53 12.29
CA ARG A 84 8.68 -4.83 12.66
C ARG A 84 8.51 -5.13 14.15
N ARG A 85 8.77 -4.16 15.03
CA ARG A 85 8.58 -4.31 16.47
C ARG A 85 7.13 -4.62 16.83
N ILE A 86 6.18 -3.89 16.25
CA ILE A 86 4.74 -4.15 16.45
C ILE A 86 4.39 -5.59 16.09
N LEU A 87 4.87 -6.07 14.94
CA LEU A 87 4.52 -7.39 14.44
C LEU A 87 5.23 -8.54 15.17
N LEU A 88 6.42 -8.32 15.73
CA LEU A 88 7.19 -9.38 16.39
C LEU A 88 7.15 -9.33 17.92
N GLU A 89 6.99 -8.15 18.52
CA GLU A 89 6.99 -7.99 19.97
C GLU A 89 5.56 -8.01 20.53
N ASP A 90 4.64 -7.22 19.95
CA ASP A 90 3.25 -7.07 20.38
C ASP A 90 2.33 -8.16 19.77
N ASN A 91 2.51 -8.48 18.49
CA ASN A 91 1.70 -9.44 17.75
C ASN A 91 2.46 -10.74 17.46
N ARG A 92 2.71 -11.53 18.48
CA ARG A 92 3.54 -12.75 18.37
C ARG A 92 3.06 -13.79 17.35
N VAL A 93 1.86 -13.67 16.80
CA VAL A 93 1.37 -14.57 15.75
C VAL A 93 2.25 -14.50 14.50
N PHE A 94 2.83 -13.35 14.18
CA PHE A 94 3.72 -13.19 13.02
C PHE A 94 5.06 -13.90 13.17
N ARG A 95 5.43 -14.34 14.38
CA ARG A 95 6.61 -15.21 14.60
C ARG A 95 6.47 -16.60 13.94
N VAL A 96 5.29 -16.94 13.44
CA VAL A 96 5.13 -18.13 12.59
C VAL A 96 6.04 -18.08 11.37
N LEU A 97 6.38 -16.89 10.88
CA LEU A 97 7.28 -16.67 9.74
C LEU A 97 8.74 -16.99 10.08
N ASP A 98 9.13 -16.89 11.36
CA ASP A 98 10.49 -17.24 11.83
C ASP A 98 10.71 -18.77 11.89
N ARG A 99 9.62 -19.55 11.90
CA ARG A 99 9.67 -21.03 11.96
C ARG A 99 9.86 -21.67 10.59
N ALA A 100 9.76 -20.89 9.51
CA ALA A 100 10.03 -21.37 8.17
C ALA A 100 11.50 -21.80 8.04
N ASN A 101 11.78 -22.72 7.13
CA ASN A 101 13.17 -23.12 6.80
C ASN A 101 13.37 -23.02 5.28
N PRO A 102 14.02 -21.96 4.79
CA PRO A 102 14.61 -20.83 5.55
C PRO A 102 13.55 -19.91 6.18
N PRO A 103 13.87 -19.25 7.29
CA PRO A 103 12.98 -18.26 7.91
C PRO A 103 12.82 -17.03 7.02
N ALA A 104 11.73 -16.31 7.22
CA ALA A 104 11.57 -14.98 6.61
C ALA A 104 12.66 -14.02 7.12
N VAL A 105 13.20 -13.23 6.21
CA VAL A 105 14.27 -12.27 6.54
C VAL A 105 13.65 -10.88 6.66
N TRP A 106 13.59 -10.35 7.87
CA TRP A 106 13.17 -8.99 8.14
C TRP A 106 14.29 -8.00 7.78
N ARG A 107 13.95 -6.98 7.03
CA ARG A 107 14.85 -5.90 6.58
C ARG A 107 14.35 -4.58 7.15
N ASP A 108 15.08 -4.01 8.09
CA ASP A 108 14.80 -2.67 8.60
C ASP A 108 15.09 -1.62 7.51
N VAL A 109 14.09 -0.80 7.25
CA VAL A 109 14.17 0.28 6.27
C VAL A 109 14.17 1.61 7.01
N ALA A 110 15.27 2.34 6.92
CA ALA A 110 15.33 3.72 7.39
C ALA A 110 14.53 4.62 6.44
N THR A 111 13.77 5.56 7.02
CA THR A 111 12.98 6.53 6.25
C THR A 111 13.88 7.33 5.30
N ASN A 112 13.34 7.70 4.16
CA ASN A 112 14.01 8.48 3.11
C ASN A 112 15.29 7.85 2.52
N THR A 113 15.56 6.55 2.77
CA THR A 113 16.72 5.84 2.25
C THR A 113 16.33 4.96 1.07
N TRP A 114 17.07 5.05 -0.05
CA TRP A 114 16.87 4.20 -1.21
C TRP A 114 17.40 2.78 -0.97
N ILE A 115 16.57 1.79 -1.31
CA ILE A 115 16.89 0.37 -1.25
C ILE A 115 16.65 -0.24 -2.62
N SER A 116 17.63 -0.98 -3.15
CA SER A 116 17.48 -1.74 -4.39
C SER A 116 16.72 -3.05 -4.14
N LEU A 117 15.78 -3.37 -5.03
CA LEU A 117 15.06 -4.64 -5.05
C LEU A 117 15.78 -5.71 -5.87
N ASP A 118 16.79 -5.34 -6.66
CA ASP A 118 17.58 -6.28 -7.43
C ASP A 118 18.67 -6.88 -6.55
N SER A 119 18.58 -8.18 -6.27
CA SER A 119 19.62 -8.94 -5.59
C SER A 119 20.71 -9.38 -6.59
N GLY A 120 21.75 -8.56 -6.73
CA GLY A 120 23.06 -8.96 -7.23
C GLY A 120 23.16 -9.44 -8.69
N ASN A 121 24.06 -8.84 -9.38
CA ASN A 121 24.64 -8.98 -10.70
C ASN A 121 24.09 -8.06 -11.81
N SER A 122 24.81 -6.96 -11.98
CA SER A 122 25.02 -6.23 -13.25
C SER A 122 23.83 -5.59 -13.95
N SER A 123 22.86 -5.05 -13.28
CA SER A 123 22.21 -3.86 -13.80
C SER A 123 22.97 -2.64 -13.26
N SER A 124 23.24 -1.67 -14.13
CA SER A 124 23.72 -0.37 -13.65
C SER A 124 22.70 0.17 -12.64
N GLU A 125 23.11 0.97 -11.64
CA GLU A 125 22.18 1.58 -10.68
C GLU A 125 21.00 2.30 -11.37
N GLU A 126 21.21 2.73 -12.61
CA GLU A 126 20.20 3.41 -13.43
C GLU A 126 19.06 2.50 -13.91
N THR A 127 19.24 1.18 -13.97
CA THR A 127 18.21 0.24 -14.47
C THR A 127 17.56 -0.59 -13.38
N SER A 128 18.14 -0.59 -12.18
CA SER A 128 17.61 -1.30 -11.02
C SER A 128 16.33 -0.65 -10.47
N MET A 129 15.32 -1.47 -10.20
CA MET A 129 14.19 -1.00 -9.41
C MET A 129 14.62 -0.79 -7.97
N ARG A 130 14.34 0.39 -7.44
CA ARG A 130 14.62 0.77 -6.05
C ARG A 130 13.39 1.43 -5.44
N PHE A 131 13.30 1.36 -4.13
CA PHE A 131 12.25 2.06 -3.39
C PHE A 131 12.82 2.83 -2.22
N ARG A 132 12.06 3.78 -1.71
CA ARG A 132 12.25 4.39 -0.40
C ARG A 132 10.92 4.60 0.29
N MET A 133 10.94 4.54 1.60
CA MET A 133 9.81 4.87 2.46
C MET A 133 9.86 6.36 2.83
N VAL A 134 8.75 7.06 2.62
CA VAL A 134 8.58 8.48 2.97
C VAL A 134 7.51 8.60 4.05
N PRO A 135 7.76 9.30 5.17
CA PRO A 135 6.79 9.49 6.22
C PRO A 135 5.55 10.25 5.73
N LEU A 136 4.37 9.76 6.05
CA LEU A 136 3.09 10.43 5.79
C LEU A 136 2.44 10.97 7.08
N GLY A 137 3.02 10.66 8.23
CA GLY A 137 2.45 10.95 9.53
C GLY A 137 1.48 9.87 9.99
N GLY A 138 0.36 10.27 10.64
CA GLY A 138 -0.63 9.31 11.11
C GLY A 138 -0.38 8.84 12.53
N ALA A 139 -1.07 7.76 12.89
CA ALA A 139 -0.96 7.11 14.20
C ALA A 139 -0.76 5.61 14.01
N TYR A 140 -0.16 4.97 14.98
CA TYR A 140 -0.11 3.52 15.05
C TYR A 140 -1.50 2.95 15.34
N PRO A 141 -1.82 1.73 14.86
CA PRO A 141 -3.12 1.09 15.08
C PRO A 141 -3.48 0.98 16.56
N ASP A 142 -4.78 1.04 16.86
CA ASP A 142 -5.28 1.01 18.24
C ASP A 142 -5.01 -0.32 18.96
N TYR A 143 -4.78 -1.41 18.24
CA TYR A 143 -4.43 -2.71 18.82
C TYR A 143 -2.99 -2.79 19.36
N VAL A 144 -2.12 -1.83 18.98
CA VAL A 144 -0.74 -1.76 19.50
C VAL A 144 -0.79 -1.34 20.97
N SER A 145 -0.09 -2.06 21.83
CA SER A 145 -0.06 -1.75 23.25
C SER A 145 0.42 -0.32 23.50
N GLU A 146 -0.19 0.35 24.48
CA GLU A 146 0.16 1.73 24.81
C GLU A 146 1.62 1.85 25.25
N GLU A 147 2.16 0.84 25.92
CA GLU A 147 3.55 0.76 26.34
C GLU A 147 4.49 0.81 25.14
N LEU A 148 4.25 -0.04 24.14
CA LEU A 148 5.07 -0.04 22.91
C LEU A 148 4.89 1.25 22.13
N ARG A 149 3.65 1.71 21.92
CA ARG A 149 3.32 2.89 21.14
C ARG A 149 4.05 4.15 21.62
N ARG A 150 4.21 4.32 22.95
CA ARG A 150 4.96 5.44 23.52
C ARG A 150 6.45 5.44 23.20
N THR A 151 7.00 4.31 22.79
CA THR A 151 8.43 4.17 22.47
C THR A 151 8.74 4.31 21.00
N LEU A 152 7.72 4.30 20.13
CA LEU A 152 7.89 4.30 18.69
C LEU A 152 7.96 5.73 18.12
N PRO A 153 8.87 6.01 17.17
CA PRO A 153 8.90 7.27 16.44
C PRO A 153 7.61 7.54 15.69
N ALA A 154 7.05 8.74 15.80
CA ALA A 154 5.76 9.07 15.18
C ALA A 154 5.82 9.10 13.63
N ASP A 155 6.98 9.34 13.05
CA ASP A 155 7.23 9.40 11.61
C ASP A 155 7.37 8.02 10.95
N GLU A 156 7.34 6.94 11.72
CA GLU A 156 7.34 5.57 11.20
C GLU A 156 5.95 4.89 11.21
N ALA A 157 4.89 5.60 11.59
CA ALA A 157 3.56 5.00 11.74
C ALA A 157 2.91 4.64 10.39
N VAL A 158 2.89 5.58 9.46
CA VAL A 158 2.32 5.40 8.10
C VAL A 158 3.32 5.92 7.07
N MET A 159 3.64 5.07 6.11
CA MET A 159 4.64 5.34 5.09
C MET A 159 4.01 5.38 3.69
N GLY A 160 4.45 6.31 2.86
CA GLY A 160 4.34 6.19 1.42
C GLY A 160 5.55 5.45 0.85
N LEU A 161 5.39 4.81 -0.29
CA LEU A 161 6.49 4.22 -1.04
C LEU A 161 6.71 5.01 -2.33
N VAL A 162 7.95 5.45 -2.53
CA VAL A 162 8.40 5.96 -3.83
C VAL A 162 9.25 4.87 -4.46
N LEU A 163 8.80 4.32 -5.57
CA LEU A 163 9.53 3.34 -6.38
C LEU A 163 10.10 4.03 -7.62
N SER A 164 11.30 3.64 -8.02
CA SER A 164 11.94 4.23 -9.19
C SER A 164 12.70 3.16 -9.98
N GLN A 165 12.58 3.22 -11.31
CA GLN A 165 13.38 2.42 -12.24
C GLN A 165 13.73 3.28 -13.44
N GLY A 166 15.02 3.50 -13.70
CA GLY A 166 15.47 4.44 -14.70
C GLY A 166 15.00 5.87 -14.39
N LYS A 167 14.28 6.48 -15.33
CA LYS A 167 13.68 7.82 -15.17
C LYS A 167 12.22 7.78 -14.70
N LYS A 168 11.67 6.60 -14.51
CA LYS A 168 10.28 6.39 -14.14
C LYS A 168 10.11 6.31 -12.63
N GLN A 169 9.02 6.86 -12.14
CA GLN A 169 8.69 6.91 -10.74
C GLN A 169 7.23 6.56 -10.50
N MET A 170 7.00 5.74 -9.47
CA MET A 170 5.68 5.43 -8.96
C MET A 170 5.59 5.85 -7.49
N PHE A 171 4.46 6.44 -7.11
CA PHE A 171 4.11 6.70 -5.71
C PHE A 171 2.95 5.80 -5.27
N TYR A 172 3.11 5.12 -4.12
CA TYR A 172 2.11 4.25 -3.53
C TYR A 172 1.83 4.69 -2.10
N ALA A 173 0.59 5.07 -1.81
CA ALA A 173 0.15 5.52 -0.49
C ALA A 173 -1.33 5.12 -0.27
N PRO A 174 -1.62 3.88 0.16
CA PRO A 174 -2.99 3.39 0.36
C PRO A 174 -3.70 4.06 1.54
N THR A 175 -2.94 4.69 2.43
CA THR A 175 -3.44 5.47 3.58
C THR A 175 -2.77 6.83 3.56
N LEU A 176 -3.57 7.90 3.56
CA LEU A 176 -3.12 9.29 3.59
C LEU A 176 -3.70 10.02 4.81
N PRO A 177 -2.93 10.11 5.91
CA PRO A 177 -3.42 10.75 7.14
C PRO A 177 -3.62 12.27 7.04
N GLY A 178 -3.10 12.92 6.00
CA GLY A 178 -3.27 14.36 5.78
C GLY A 178 -2.51 15.27 6.74
N ARG A 179 -1.57 14.71 7.51
CA ARG A 179 -0.74 15.48 8.46
C ARG A 179 0.50 16.10 7.82
N SER A 180 0.94 15.57 6.69
CA SER A 180 2.01 16.11 5.87
C SER A 180 1.43 16.59 4.55
N GLU A 181 1.98 17.64 3.97
CA GLU A 181 1.60 18.16 2.66
C GLU A 181 2.51 17.59 1.53
N GLU A 182 3.62 16.94 1.90
CA GLU A 182 4.64 16.47 0.96
C GLU A 182 4.13 15.38 -0.01
N TRP A 183 3.10 14.63 0.39
CA TRP A 183 2.52 13.61 -0.47
C TRP A 183 1.98 14.18 -1.80
N LYS A 184 1.56 15.45 -1.82
CA LYS A 184 1.09 16.14 -3.04
C LYS A 184 2.21 16.29 -4.06
N ASP A 185 3.42 16.57 -3.59
CA ASP A 185 4.60 16.68 -4.45
C ASP A 185 4.99 15.32 -5.03
N TRP A 186 4.81 14.23 -4.25
CA TRP A 186 5.00 12.88 -4.76
C TRP A 186 3.95 12.51 -5.81
N VAL A 187 2.69 12.85 -5.61
CA VAL A 187 1.62 12.66 -6.63
C VAL A 187 1.92 13.46 -7.88
N ARG A 188 2.41 14.70 -7.73
CA ARG A 188 2.73 15.58 -8.86
C ARG A 188 3.92 15.08 -9.68
N SER A 189 4.97 14.58 -9.01
CA SER A 189 6.24 14.21 -9.64
C SER A 189 6.29 12.79 -10.18
N SER A 190 5.30 11.95 -9.85
CA SER A 190 5.30 10.53 -10.26
C SER A 190 4.61 10.31 -11.60
N ASP A 191 5.14 9.38 -12.40
CA ASP A 191 4.49 8.91 -13.65
C ASP A 191 3.20 8.12 -13.34
N LEU A 192 3.17 7.42 -12.20
CA LEU A 192 2.02 6.69 -11.69
C LEU A 192 1.88 6.94 -10.19
N SER A 193 0.67 7.27 -9.74
CA SER A 193 0.34 7.37 -8.31
C SER A 193 -0.84 6.46 -7.99
N LEU A 194 -0.64 5.55 -7.04
CA LEU A 194 -1.69 4.69 -6.47
C LEU A 194 -1.93 5.18 -5.05
N VAL A 195 -3.02 5.89 -4.83
CA VAL A 195 -3.24 6.61 -3.57
C VAL A 195 -4.61 6.34 -2.97
N ASP A 196 -4.72 6.69 -1.72
CA ASP A 196 -5.88 6.54 -0.86
C ASP A 196 -7.18 7.07 -1.49
N GLY A 197 -8.16 6.23 -1.60
CA GLY A 197 -9.51 6.54 -2.07
C GLY A 197 -10.59 6.14 -1.08
N THR A 198 -10.23 6.00 0.20
CA THR A 198 -11.08 5.36 1.21
C THR A 198 -12.44 6.03 1.34
N PHE A 199 -12.50 7.35 1.47
CA PHE A 199 -13.75 8.07 1.70
C PHE A 199 -13.98 9.18 0.67
N TRP A 200 -15.23 9.29 0.25
CA TRP A 200 -15.66 10.42 -0.56
C TRP A 200 -15.72 11.71 0.25
N ASP A 201 -16.39 11.66 1.41
CA ASP A 201 -16.69 12.82 2.25
C ASP A 201 -16.10 12.66 3.66
N GLU A 202 -15.82 13.78 4.31
CA GLU A 202 -15.29 13.83 5.69
C GLU A 202 -16.18 13.07 6.69
N ASN A 203 -17.51 13.16 6.54
CA ASN A 203 -18.49 12.59 7.46
C ASN A 203 -19.16 11.32 6.94
N GLU A 204 -18.60 10.66 5.92
CA GLU A 204 -19.22 9.53 5.22
C GLU A 204 -19.69 8.42 6.17
N LEU A 205 -18.85 7.99 7.13
CA LEU A 205 -19.22 6.95 8.10
C LEU A 205 -20.34 7.40 9.04
N ILE A 206 -20.33 8.66 9.45
CA ILE A 206 -21.34 9.26 10.34
C ILE A 206 -22.66 9.34 9.59
N ALA A 207 -22.65 9.83 8.36
CA ALA A 207 -23.83 9.95 7.51
C ALA A 207 -24.45 8.58 7.15
N ALA A 208 -23.60 7.57 6.97
CA ALA A 208 -24.04 6.18 6.74
C ALA A 208 -24.52 5.47 8.01
N GLY A 209 -24.34 6.06 9.19
CA GLY A 209 -24.74 5.47 10.47
C GLY A 209 -23.90 4.26 10.91
N VAL A 210 -22.69 4.11 10.37
CA VAL A 210 -21.80 2.96 10.62
C VAL A 210 -20.55 3.31 11.41
N GLY A 211 -20.36 4.58 11.74
CA GLY A 211 -19.22 5.06 12.52
C GLY A 211 -19.51 6.40 13.20
N THR A 212 -18.62 6.79 14.12
CA THR A 212 -18.70 8.05 14.87
C THR A 212 -17.54 9.00 14.62
N LYS A 213 -16.52 8.54 13.88
CA LYS A 213 -15.32 9.31 13.55
C LYS A 213 -15.38 9.80 12.12
N THR A 214 -14.74 10.93 11.86
CA THR A 214 -14.59 11.50 10.52
C THR A 214 -13.46 10.77 9.75
N ALA A 215 -13.38 10.98 8.45
CA ALA A 215 -12.33 10.42 7.60
C ALA A 215 -10.92 10.75 8.14
N ARG A 216 -10.66 12.03 8.47
CA ARG A 216 -9.36 12.47 8.99
C ARG A 216 -9.06 11.95 10.38
N GLU A 217 -10.06 11.78 11.25
CA GLU A 217 -9.87 11.19 12.60
C GLU A 217 -9.40 9.74 12.54
N ILE A 218 -9.71 9.03 11.45
CA ILE A 218 -9.26 7.65 11.24
C ILE A 218 -8.11 7.52 10.24
N GLY A 219 -7.52 8.66 9.83
CA GLY A 219 -6.27 8.68 9.08
C GLY A 219 -6.41 8.73 7.55
N HIS A 220 -7.53 9.26 7.01
CA HIS A 220 -7.75 9.34 5.57
C HIS A 220 -8.16 10.76 5.14
N VAL A 221 -7.52 11.28 4.10
CA VAL A 221 -7.96 12.51 3.43
C VAL A 221 -9.18 12.19 2.56
N PRO A 222 -10.33 12.85 2.73
CA PRO A 222 -11.48 12.63 1.87
C PRO A 222 -11.21 13.08 0.43
N LEU A 223 -11.93 12.51 -0.53
CA LEU A 223 -11.78 12.85 -1.95
C LEU A 223 -12.41 14.20 -2.28
N SER A 224 -13.60 14.49 -1.76
CA SER A 224 -14.39 15.67 -2.07
C SER A 224 -14.10 16.87 -1.16
N GLY A 225 -14.67 18.03 -1.52
CA GLY A 225 -14.55 19.27 -0.77
C GLY A 225 -13.32 20.11 -1.16
N ALA A 226 -13.28 21.36 -0.66
CA ALA A 226 -12.21 22.31 -0.98
C ALA A 226 -10.83 21.83 -0.52
N ASP A 227 -10.79 21.11 0.60
CA ASP A 227 -9.57 20.51 1.20
C ASP A 227 -9.48 19.01 0.90
N GLY A 228 -10.30 18.51 -0.03
CA GLY A 228 -10.26 17.12 -0.47
C GLY A 228 -9.15 16.85 -1.49
N MET A 229 -8.84 15.59 -1.68
CA MET A 229 -7.73 15.16 -2.55
C MET A 229 -7.91 15.64 -3.99
N LEU A 230 -9.13 15.57 -4.56
CA LEU A 230 -9.37 15.97 -5.94
C LEU A 230 -9.08 17.45 -6.15
N ALA A 231 -9.48 18.32 -5.23
CA ALA A 231 -9.21 19.76 -5.30
C ALA A 231 -7.72 20.07 -5.11
N GLN A 232 -7.06 19.41 -4.16
CA GLN A 232 -5.67 19.62 -3.84
C GLN A 232 -4.68 19.08 -4.89
N CYS A 233 -5.09 18.05 -5.64
CA CYS A 233 -4.28 17.42 -6.69
C CYS A 233 -4.74 17.76 -8.10
N ASN A 234 -5.39 18.90 -8.29
CA ASN A 234 -5.76 19.40 -9.62
C ASN A 234 -4.54 20.02 -10.33
N PHE A 235 -3.57 19.16 -10.66
CA PHE A 235 -2.34 19.56 -11.38
C PHE A 235 -2.52 19.41 -12.90
N ALA A 236 -1.90 20.29 -13.66
CA ALA A 236 -1.87 20.20 -15.12
C ALA A 236 -0.93 19.10 -15.66
N GLU A 237 -0.10 18.53 -14.79
CA GLU A 237 0.93 17.54 -15.14
C GLU A 237 0.37 16.11 -15.17
N ARG A 238 1.07 15.23 -15.91
CA ARG A 238 0.50 14.10 -16.66
C ARG A 238 0.72 12.71 -16.07
N GLY A 239 1.08 12.57 -14.79
CA GLY A 239 1.14 11.24 -14.19
C GLY A 239 -0.25 10.59 -14.12
N ARG A 240 -0.33 9.27 -14.32
CA ARG A 240 -1.56 8.52 -14.05
C ARG A 240 -1.85 8.54 -12.55
N ARG A 241 -3.07 8.84 -12.18
CA ARG A 241 -3.53 8.95 -10.80
C ARG A 241 -4.67 7.98 -10.57
N VAL A 242 -4.50 7.05 -9.66
CA VAL A 242 -5.41 5.94 -9.44
C VAL A 242 -5.79 5.87 -7.97
N LEU A 243 -7.06 5.85 -7.67
CA LEU A 243 -7.60 5.66 -6.33
C LEU A 243 -7.64 4.16 -6.00
N ILE A 244 -7.07 3.82 -4.87
CA ILE A 244 -7.07 2.47 -4.29
C ILE A 244 -7.62 2.52 -2.87
N HIS A 245 -7.75 1.39 -2.17
CA HIS A 245 -8.17 1.31 -0.77
C HIS A 245 -9.54 1.95 -0.52
N ILE A 246 -10.52 1.63 -1.37
CA ILE A 246 -11.85 2.26 -1.37
C ILE A 246 -12.76 1.55 -0.37
N ASN A 247 -13.33 2.30 0.58
CA ASN A 247 -14.26 1.75 1.55
C ASN A 247 -15.62 1.41 0.91
N ASN A 248 -16.30 0.42 1.47
CA ASN A 248 -17.60 -0.05 0.97
C ASN A 248 -18.75 0.97 1.11
N THR A 249 -18.57 2.03 1.88
CA THR A 249 -19.50 3.16 1.99
C THR A 249 -19.29 4.22 0.90
N ASN A 250 -18.10 4.19 0.24
CA ASN A 250 -17.74 5.23 -0.72
C ASN A 250 -18.60 5.12 -2.00
N PRO A 251 -19.32 6.18 -2.40
CA PRO A 251 -20.21 6.16 -3.57
C PRO A 251 -19.47 5.94 -4.89
N ILE A 252 -18.14 6.17 -4.98
CA ILE A 252 -17.36 5.95 -6.21
C ILE A 252 -17.28 4.46 -6.60
N LEU A 253 -17.66 3.53 -5.72
CA LEU A 253 -17.78 2.10 -6.05
C LEU A 253 -18.86 1.84 -7.13
N ASP A 254 -19.86 2.71 -7.25
CA ASP A 254 -20.71 2.78 -8.42
C ASP A 254 -20.12 3.81 -9.39
N GLU A 255 -19.42 3.33 -10.40
CA GLU A 255 -18.72 4.17 -11.37
C GLU A 255 -19.65 5.07 -12.18
N GLU A 256 -20.96 4.75 -12.23
CA GLU A 256 -21.99 5.58 -12.85
C GLU A 256 -22.59 6.62 -11.89
N SER A 257 -22.14 6.63 -10.63
CA SER A 257 -22.55 7.66 -9.66
C SER A 257 -22.08 9.06 -10.09
N PRO A 258 -22.70 10.14 -9.60
CA PRO A 258 -22.18 11.49 -9.79
C PRO A 258 -20.72 11.63 -9.32
N GLU A 259 -20.39 11.01 -8.17
CA GLU A 259 -19.09 11.03 -7.55
C GLU A 259 -18.05 10.28 -8.40
N GLY A 260 -18.40 9.11 -8.95
CA GLY A 260 -17.54 8.36 -9.86
C GLY A 260 -17.25 9.15 -11.15
N ARG A 261 -18.22 9.92 -11.65
CA ARG A 261 -18.00 10.83 -12.79
C ARG A 261 -17.07 11.99 -12.42
N GLU A 262 -17.27 12.60 -11.25
CA GLU A 262 -16.41 13.69 -10.76
C GLU A 262 -14.95 13.25 -10.64
N VAL A 263 -14.68 12.03 -10.14
CA VAL A 263 -13.34 11.43 -10.10
C VAL A 263 -12.72 11.39 -11.50
N ARG A 264 -13.47 10.87 -12.49
CA ARG A 264 -12.96 10.78 -13.87
C ARG A 264 -12.76 12.15 -14.53
N ASP A 265 -13.69 13.08 -14.31
CA ASP A 265 -13.61 14.44 -14.84
C ASP A 265 -12.41 15.21 -14.26
N ALA A 266 -12.02 14.89 -13.02
CA ALA A 266 -10.80 15.36 -12.38
C ALA A 266 -9.52 14.66 -12.89
N GLY A 267 -9.63 13.72 -13.85
CA GLY A 267 -8.50 12.99 -14.43
C GLY A 267 -7.94 11.89 -13.57
N TRP A 268 -8.75 11.32 -12.66
CA TRP A 268 -8.40 10.18 -11.83
C TRP A 268 -9.05 8.89 -12.31
N GLU A 269 -8.40 7.78 -12.06
CA GLU A 269 -8.92 6.43 -12.31
C GLU A 269 -9.31 5.78 -10.98
N ILE A 270 -10.26 4.85 -11.04
CA ILE A 270 -10.68 4.05 -9.89
C ILE A 270 -10.14 2.63 -10.12
N ALA A 271 -9.31 2.13 -9.21
CA ALA A 271 -8.71 0.82 -9.34
C ALA A 271 -9.75 -0.32 -9.32
N TYR A 272 -9.41 -1.40 -10.02
CA TYR A 272 -10.14 -2.65 -10.01
C TYR A 272 -9.18 -3.84 -9.98
N ASP A 273 -9.68 -5.01 -9.56
CA ASP A 273 -8.85 -6.22 -9.46
C ASP A 273 -8.32 -6.66 -10.83
N GLY A 274 -7.01 -6.86 -10.92
CA GLY A 274 -6.33 -7.22 -12.16
C GLY A 274 -5.92 -6.04 -13.04
N MET A 275 -6.08 -4.78 -12.58
CA MET A 275 -5.58 -3.60 -13.29
C MET A 275 -4.04 -3.65 -13.42
N ASN A 276 -3.52 -3.43 -14.62
CA ASN A 276 -2.08 -3.49 -14.90
C ASN A 276 -1.54 -2.12 -15.33
N PHE A 277 -0.28 -1.88 -14.95
CA PHE A 277 0.43 -0.65 -15.27
C PHE A 277 1.83 -0.97 -15.78
N ASP A 278 2.21 -0.36 -16.88
CA ASP A 278 3.59 -0.28 -17.34
C ASP A 278 4.11 1.13 -17.02
N VAL A 279 5.15 1.21 -16.22
CA VAL A 279 5.73 2.49 -15.77
C VAL A 279 7.15 2.67 -16.27
#